data_8508057019eb74cab8311e0da8230ee5
#
_entry.id   8508057019eb74cab8311e0da8230ee5
#
_cell.length_a   1.000
_cell.length_b   1.000
_cell.length_c   1.000
_cell.angle_alpha   90.00
_cell.angle_beta   90.00
_cell.angle_gamma   90.00
#
_symmetry.space_group_name_H-M   'P 1'
#
loop_
_entity.id
_entity.type
_entity.pdbx_description
1 polymer ?
#
loop_
_entity_poly.entity_id
_entity_poly.type
_entity_poly.pdbx_seq_one_letter_code
_entity_poly.pdbx_strand_id
1 'polypeptide(L)'
;METIASFTVDHLKLLPGVYVSRKDCTGTDIVTTFDIRMTRPNFEPVMNTAEVHTIEHLGATFLRNHPVFKVRVIYFGPMGCRTGFYLILAGDYESADIVPLLKEMFAFISEYEGEIPGAAPEACGNYLDLNLPMAKYVAKRYLTEALENITRERLNYQ
;
A
#
# COMPACT_ATOMS: atom_id res chain seq x y z
N MET A 1 18.90 -20.64 -10.87
CA MET A 1 17.91 -20.10 -9.92
C MET A 1 16.82 -19.50 -10.78
N GLU A 2 15.57 -19.86 -10.57
CA GLU A 2 14.44 -19.33 -11.33
C GLU A 2 14.14 -17.87 -10.95
N THR A 3 13.70 -17.07 -11.92
CA THR A 3 13.29 -15.69 -11.70
C THR A 3 11.95 -15.67 -10.97
N ILE A 4 11.85 -14.91 -9.89
CA ILE A 4 10.60 -14.76 -9.13
C ILE A 4 9.62 -13.82 -9.85
N ALA A 5 8.32 -14.02 -9.64
CA ALA A 5 7.26 -13.28 -10.33
C ALA A 5 7.39 -11.74 -10.23
N SER A 6 7.80 -11.21 -9.08
CA SER A 6 7.99 -9.78 -8.90
C SER A 6 9.11 -9.15 -9.75
N PHE A 7 10.04 -9.97 -10.26
CA PHE A 7 11.10 -9.50 -11.15
C PHE A 7 10.73 -9.60 -12.65
N THR A 8 9.57 -10.17 -12.96
CA THR A 8 9.07 -10.25 -14.34
C THR A 8 8.20 -9.06 -14.74
N VAL A 9 7.82 -8.22 -13.77
CA VAL A 9 7.05 -6.99 -14.03
C VAL A 9 7.95 -5.94 -14.68
N ASP A 10 7.51 -5.36 -15.80
CA ASP A 10 8.24 -4.29 -16.48
C ASP A 10 8.10 -2.96 -15.69
N HIS A 11 9.08 -2.69 -14.82
CA HIS A 11 9.11 -1.49 -13.98
C HIS A 11 9.29 -0.18 -14.77
N LEU A 12 9.65 -0.23 -16.05
CA LEU A 12 9.73 0.97 -16.90
C LEU A 12 8.35 1.41 -17.40
N LYS A 13 7.39 0.48 -17.47
CA LYS A 13 6.00 0.76 -17.87
C LYS A 13 5.06 0.93 -16.69
N LEU A 14 5.47 0.50 -15.51
CA LEU A 14 4.61 0.47 -14.33
C LEU A 14 4.25 1.89 -13.88
N LEU A 15 2.95 2.18 -13.80
CA LEU A 15 2.39 3.44 -13.32
C LEU A 15 2.01 3.36 -11.83
N PRO A 16 1.87 4.49 -11.14
CA PRO A 16 1.16 4.51 -9.86
C PRO A 16 -0.25 3.95 -10.02
N GLY A 17 -0.61 2.97 -9.17
CA GLY A 17 -1.85 2.22 -9.34
C GLY A 17 -2.02 1.12 -8.29
N VAL A 18 -2.92 0.18 -8.59
CA VAL A 18 -3.26 -0.96 -7.73
C VAL A 18 -3.22 -2.22 -8.58
N TYR A 19 -2.38 -3.18 -8.24
CA TYR A 19 -2.19 -4.37 -9.05
C TYR A 19 -2.31 -5.63 -8.20
N VAL A 20 -2.96 -6.67 -8.73
CA VAL A 20 -2.81 -8.02 -8.17
C VAL A 20 -1.40 -8.49 -8.50
N SER A 21 -0.55 -8.60 -7.47
CA SER A 21 0.82 -9.08 -7.62
C SER A 21 0.83 -10.59 -7.79
N ARG A 22 0.05 -11.29 -6.97
CA ARG A 22 -0.15 -12.74 -7.07
C ARG A 22 -1.36 -13.19 -6.27
N LYS A 23 -1.85 -14.40 -6.59
CA LYS A 23 -2.83 -15.15 -5.81
C LYS A 23 -2.21 -16.46 -5.38
N ASP A 24 -2.20 -16.74 -4.08
CA ASP A 24 -1.67 -17.97 -3.51
C ASP A 24 -2.82 -18.84 -3.01
N CYS A 25 -2.79 -20.14 -3.35
CA CYS A 25 -3.77 -21.11 -2.84
C CYS A 25 -3.21 -21.80 -1.60
N THR A 26 -3.94 -21.76 -0.50
CA THR A 26 -3.61 -22.44 0.75
C THR A 26 -4.75 -23.40 1.10
N GLY A 27 -4.65 -24.64 0.62
CA GLY A 27 -5.76 -25.59 0.68
C GLY A 27 -6.93 -25.14 -0.22
N THR A 28 -8.08 -24.87 0.38
CA THR A 28 -9.28 -24.35 -0.32
C THR A 28 -9.35 -22.83 -0.34
N ASP A 29 -8.47 -22.15 0.40
CA ASP A 29 -8.49 -20.70 0.58
C ASP A 29 -7.54 -20.01 -0.39
N ILE A 30 -7.93 -18.82 -0.82
CA ILE A 30 -7.11 -17.96 -1.67
C ILE A 30 -6.62 -16.78 -0.83
N VAL A 31 -5.36 -16.41 -1.06
CA VAL A 31 -4.74 -15.21 -0.50
C VAL A 31 -4.30 -14.32 -1.66
N THR A 32 -4.80 -13.10 -1.69
CA THR A 32 -4.45 -12.12 -2.72
C THR A 32 -3.44 -11.12 -2.19
N THR A 33 -2.30 -10.99 -2.88
CA THR A 33 -1.28 -9.97 -2.62
C THR A 33 -1.41 -8.85 -3.63
N PHE A 34 -1.58 -7.62 -3.14
CA PHE A 34 -1.67 -6.41 -3.95
C PHE A 34 -0.38 -5.61 -3.88
N ASP A 35 0.03 -5.10 -5.03
CA ASP A 35 1.03 -4.06 -5.20
C ASP A 35 0.31 -2.70 -5.22
N ILE A 36 0.48 -1.94 -4.15
CA ILE A 36 -0.03 -0.57 -4.01
C ILE A 36 1.09 0.36 -4.45
N ARG A 37 1.18 0.62 -5.76
CA ARG A 37 2.27 1.39 -6.35
C ARG A 37 1.97 2.89 -6.25
N MET A 38 2.73 3.60 -5.42
CA MET A 38 2.48 5.01 -5.11
C MET A 38 3.31 5.97 -5.95
N THR A 39 4.49 5.56 -6.41
CA THR A 39 5.37 6.35 -7.26
C THR A 39 5.73 5.57 -8.52
N ARG A 40 5.98 6.29 -9.63
CA ARG A 40 6.44 5.66 -10.88
C ARG A 40 7.89 5.19 -10.72
N PRO A 41 8.15 3.86 -10.73
CA PRO A 41 9.50 3.34 -10.53
C PRO A 41 10.49 3.90 -11.56
N ASN A 42 11.68 4.24 -11.11
CA ASN A 42 12.79 4.75 -11.91
C ASN A 42 12.57 6.12 -12.59
N PHE A 43 11.39 6.73 -12.48
CA PHE A 43 11.07 8.04 -13.07
C PHE A 43 10.76 9.10 -12.03
N GLU A 44 10.23 8.72 -10.88
CA GLU A 44 9.92 9.61 -9.75
C GLU A 44 10.83 9.33 -8.57
N PRO A 45 11.10 10.34 -7.71
CA PRO A 45 11.77 10.11 -6.44
C PRO A 45 11.01 9.08 -5.60
N VAL A 46 11.75 8.19 -4.93
CA VAL A 46 11.18 7.27 -3.95
C VAL A 46 10.79 7.99 -2.67
N MET A 47 9.86 7.44 -1.91
CA MET A 47 9.51 7.95 -0.58
C MET A 47 10.70 7.77 0.39
N ASN A 48 10.84 8.70 1.35
CA ASN A 48 11.81 8.54 2.44
C ASN A 48 11.29 7.57 3.50
N THR A 49 12.19 7.09 4.35
CA THR A 49 11.86 6.08 5.37
C THR A 49 10.79 6.56 6.34
N ALA A 50 10.88 7.80 6.80
CA ALA A 50 9.98 8.35 7.80
C ALA A 50 8.52 8.48 7.32
N GLU A 51 8.29 8.92 6.07
CA GLU A 51 6.93 8.96 5.52
C GLU A 51 6.38 7.57 5.21
N VAL A 52 7.22 6.66 4.72
CA VAL A 52 6.85 5.25 4.49
C VAL A 52 6.43 4.61 5.80
N HIS A 53 7.22 4.75 6.85
CA HIS A 53 6.94 4.21 8.17
C HIS A 53 5.67 4.80 8.79
N THR A 54 5.44 6.10 8.60
CA THR A 54 4.19 6.75 9.05
C THR A 54 2.97 6.21 8.31
N ILE A 55 3.05 6.04 6.97
CA ILE A 55 1.95 5.46 6.18
C ILE A 55 1.69 4.01 6.60
N GLU A 56 2.74 3.24 6.92
CA GLU A 56 2.58 1.88 7.44
C GLU A 56 1.76 1.86 8.73
N HIS A 57 2.12 2.68 9.73
CA HIS A 57 1.41 2.76 11.00
C HIS A 57 -0.06 3.17 10.84
N LEU A 58 -0.31 4.23 10.08
CA LEU A 58 -1.68 4.74 9.86
C LEU A 58 -2.51 3.78 9.00
N GLY A 59 -1.95 3.24 7.93
CA GLY A 59 -2.61 2.30 7.05
C GLY A 59 -2.95 0.97 7.75
N ALA A 60 -1.99 0.41 8.51
CA ALA A 60 -2.24 -0.80 9.29
C ALA A 60 -3.33 -0.57 10.35
N THR A 61 -3.30 0.58 11.03
CA THR A 61 -4.33 0.95 12.00
C THR A 61 -5.71 1.06 11.34
N PHE A 62 -5.81 1.77 10.22
CA PHE A 62 -7.05 1.90 9.46
C PHE A 62 -7.60 0.54 9.03
N LEU A 63 -6.78 -0.27 8.37
CA LEU A 63 -7.19 -1.55 7.81
C LEU A 63 -7.65 -2.54 8.88
N ARG A 64 -6.94 -2.61 10.00
CA ARG A 64 -7.29 -3.52 11.11
C ARG A 64 -8.48 -3.06 11.95
N ASN A 65 -8.93 -1.83 11.78
CA ASN A 65 -10.16 -1.30 12.36
C ASN A 65 -11.31 -1.15 11.35
N HIS A 66 -11.07 -1.44 10.06
CA HIS A 66 -12.09 -1.31 9.03
C HIS A 66 -13.25 -2.28 9.27
N PRO A 67 -14.53 -1.81 9.24
CA PRO A 67 -15.68 -2.64 9.64
C PRO A 67 -15.84 -3.92 8.84
N VAL A 68 -15.46 -3.92 7.56
CA VAL A 68 -15.61 -5.07 6.65
C VAL A 68 -14.31 -5.86 6.51
N PHE A 69 -13.18 -5.18 6.28
CA PHE A 69 -11.92 -5.83 5.88
C PHE A 69 -11.03 -6.28 7.04
N LYS A 70 -11.25 -5.82 8.28
CA LYS A 70 -10.37 -6.12 9.44
C LYS A 70 -10.05 -7.62 9.62
N VAL A 71 -11.01 -8.49 9.34
CA VAL A 71 -10.85 -9.95 9.45
C VAL A 71 -10.18 -10.59 8.24
N ARG A 72 -9.99 -9.85 7.17
CA ARG A 72 -9.35 -10.29 5.93
C ARG A 72 -7.90 -9.83 5.80
N VAL A 73 -7.50 -8.81 6.56
CA VAL A 73 -6.15 -8.25 6.48
C VAL A 73 -5.13 -9.21 7.09
N ILE A 74 -4.22 -9.70 6.25
CA ILE A 74 -3.09 -10.52 6.68
C ILE A 74 -1.88 -9.62 6.95
N TYR A 75 -1.55 -8.73 6.01
CA TYR A 75 -0.38 -7.86 6.11
C TYR A 75 -0.58 -6.56 5.30
N PHE A 76 -0.04 -5.48 5.82
CA PHE A 76 0.20 -4.23 5.10
C PHE A 76 1.57 -3.69 5.50
N GLY A 77 2.42 -3.41 4.52
CA GLY A 77 3.75 -2.91 4.79
C GLY A 77 4.50 -2.49 3.53
N PRO A 78 5.60 -1.72 3.68
CA PRO A 78 6.30 -1.10 2.57
C PRO A 78 7.11 -2.10 1.75
N MET A 79 7.29 -1.76 0.48
CA MET A 79 8.28 -2.40 -0.38
C MET A 79 9.68 -1.88 -0.06
N GLY A 80 10.68 -2.74 -0.12
CA GLY A 80 12.08 -2.37 0.10
C GLY A 80 12.60 -1.29 -0.85
N CYS A 81 12.03 -1.18 -2.07
CA CYS A 81 12.34 -0.12 -3.04
C CYS A 81 11.69 1.24 -2.71
N ARG A 82 10.81 1.30 -1.73
CA ARG A 82 10.12 2.51 -1.25
C ARG A 82 9.28 3.23 -2.33
N THR A 83 8.76 2.47 -3.30
CA THR A 83 7.87 3.00 -4.34
C THR A 83 6.40 2.68 -4.08
N GLY A 84 6.10 1.95 -3.02
CA GLY A 84 4.75 1.55 -2.65
C GLY A 84 4.72 0.57 -1.48
N PHE A 85 3.57 -0.10 -1.34
CA PHE A 85 3.27 -1.02 -0.25
C PHE A 85 2.72 -2.34 -0.81
N TYR A 86 2.85 -3.41 -0.03
CA TYR A 86 2.07 -4.62 -0.21
C TYR A 86 0.88 -4.63 0.75
N LEU A 87 -0.29 -4.97 0.21
CA LEU A 87 -1.47 -5.35 1.00
C LEU A 87 -1.78 -6.81 0.71
N ILE A 88 -1.90 -7.63 1.74
CA ILE A 88 -2.23 -9.05 1.62
C ILE A 88 -3.58 -9.28 2.30
N LEU A 89 -4.54 -9.81 1.54
CA LEU A 89 -5.89 -10.11 2.02
C LEU A 89 -6.22 -11.59 1.87
N ALA A 90 -6.89 -12.14 2.87
CA ALA A 90 -7.55 -13.45 2.75
C ALA A 90 -8.81 -13.32 1.89
N GLY A 91 -8.83 -14.00 0.76
CA GLY A 91 -9.91 -14.01 -0.22
C GLY A 91 -9.40 -13.86 -1.65
N ASP A 92 -10.29 -14.11 -2.60
CA ASP A 92 -10.06 -13.95 -4.03
C ASP A 92 -10.56 -12.58 -4.47
N TYR A 93 -9.66 -11.68 -4.80
CA TYR A 93 -9.96 -10.31 -5.18
C TYR A 93 -9.24 -9.91 -6.46
N GLU A 94 -9.86 -9.02 -7.22
CA GLU A 94 -9.23 -8.30 -8.33
C GLU A 94 -8.78 -6.89 -7.89
N SER A 95 -7.91 -6.27 -8.67
CA SER A 95 -7.39 -4.92 -8.35
C SER A 95 -8.50 -3.90 -8.13
N ALA A 96 -9.56 -3.95 -8.93
CA ALA A 96 -10.68 -3.02 -8.84
C ALA A 96 -11.49 -3.16 -7.55
N ASP A 97 -11.55 -4.35 -6.96
CA ASP A 97 -12.37 -4.64 -5.77
C ASP A 97 -11.91 -3.87 -4.54
N ILE A 98 -10.60 -3.58 -4.45
CA ILE A 98 -10.02 -2.91 -3.29
C ILE A 98 -9.77 -1.41 -3.50
N VAL A 99 -10.01 -0.87 -4.69
CA VAL A 99 -9.87 0.58 -4.95
C VAL A 99 -10.70 1.43 -3.99
N PRO A 100 -11.99 1.10 -3.69
CA PRO A 100 -12.76 1.85 -2.70
C PRO A 100 -12.11 1.86 -1.31
N LEU A 101 -11.66 0.70 -0.81
CA LEU A 101 -10.95 0.56 0.47
C LEU A 101 -9.70 1.45 0.51
N LEU A 102 -8.92 1.45 -0.57
CA LEU A 102 -7.70 2.24 -0.64
C LEU A 102 -8.00 3.75 -0.70
N LYS A 103 -9.06 4.17 -1.40
CA LYS A 103 -9.51 5.56 -1.38
C LYS A 103 -9.86 6.03 0.03
N GLU A 104 -10.61 5.22 0.78
CA GLU A 104 -10.94 5.51 2.18
C GLU A 104 -9.67 5.58 3.06
N MET A 105 -8.76 4.62 2.92
CA MET A 105 -7.51 4.58 3.69
C MET A 105 -6.62 5.78 3.40
N PHE A 106 -6.39 6.12 2.14
CA PHE A 106 -5.52 7.24 1.77
C PHE A 106 -6.17 8.60 2.03
N ALA A 107 -7.51 8.71 1.99
CA ALA A 107 -8.23 9.88 2.48
C ALA A 107 -8.01 10.05 4.00
N PHE A 108 -8.20 8.97 4.78
CA PHE A 108 -7.94 8.96 6.21
C PHE A 108 -6.50 9.41 6.53
N ILE A 109 -5.49 8.86 5.85
CA ILE A 109 -4.09 9.23 6.08
C ILE A 109 -3.85 10.70 5.73
N SER A 110 -4.38 11.17 4.60
CA SER A 110 -4.17 12.55 4.12
C SER A 110 -4.76 13.62 5.03
N GLU A 111 -5.78 13.26 5.81
CA GLU A 111 -6.50 14.17 6.72
C GLU A 111 -6.19 13.90 8.19
N TYR A 112 -5.32 12.92 8.47
CA TYR A 112 -5.04 12.50 9.84
C TYR A 112 -4.48 13.62 10.68
N GLU A 113 -5.01 13.74 11.90
CA GLU A 113 -4.53 14.67 12.93
C GLU A 113 -4.34 13.93 14.25
N GLY A 114 -3.35 14.34 15.00
CA GLY A 114 -3.03 13.76 16.31
C GLY A 114 -1.75 12.94 16.29
N GLU A 115 -1.54 12.19 17.36
CA GLU A 115 -0.37 11.32 17.51
C GLU A 115 -0.47 10.09 16.62
N ILE A 116 0.65 9.74 15.99
CA ILE A 116 0.70 8.53 15.13
C ILE A 116 0.54 7.30 16.04
N PRO A 117 -0.40 6.39 15.74
CA PRO A 117 -0.57 5.17 16.51
C PRO A 117 0.73 4.36 16.61
N GLY A 118 1.10 3.93 17.81
CA GLY A 118 2.32 3.16 18.04
C GLY A 118 3.64 3.96 17.96
N ALA A 119 3.58 5.30 17.91
CA ALA A 119 4.78 6.16 17.91
C ALA A 119 5.39 6.28 19.32
N ALA A 120 5.73 5.16 19.94
CA ALA A 120 6.29 5.08 21.27
C ALA A 120 7.35 3.96 21.32
N PRO A 121 8.38 4.09 22.17
CA PRO A 121 9.48 3.13 22.22
C PRO A 121 9.04 1.71 22.64
N GLU A 122 7.92 1.59 23.35
CA GLU A 122 7.35 0.31 23.75
C GLU A 122 6.61 -0.40 22.60
N ALA A 123 6.15 0.37 21.61
CA ALA A 123 5.29 -0.12 20.53
C ALA A 123 6.01 -0.24 19.18
N CYS A 124 7.08 0.51 18.97
CA CYS A 124 7.79 0.57 17.70
C CYS A 124 9.31 0.55 17.90
N GLY A 125 10.00 -0.29 17.14
CA GLY A 125 11.47 -0.43 17.21
C GLY A 125 12.24 0.78 16.69
N ASN A 126 11.58 1.73 16.00
CA ASN A 126 12.19 2.96 15.48
C ASN A 126 11.19 4.13 15.48
N TYR A 127 10.58 4.38 16.63
CA TYR A 127 9.46 5.32 16.77
C TYR A 127 9.81 6.80 16.45
N LEU A 128 11.10 7.15 16.36
CA LEU A 128 11.56 8.49 16.01
C LEU A 128 11.65 8.72 14.48
N ASP A 129 11.62 7.66 13.66
CA ASP A 129 11.68 7.76 12.20
C ASP A 129 10.26 7.87 11.61
N LEU A 130 9.55 8.95 11.95
CA LEU A 130 8.18 9.23 11.53
C LEU A 130 8.06 10.67 11.02
N ASN A 131 7.25 10.89 9.98
CA ASN A 131 7.01 12.20 9.37
C ASN A 131 5.56 12.32 8.89
N LEU A 132 4.66 12.75 9.80
CA LEU A 132 3.25 12.89 9.50
C LEU A 132 2.95 13.91 8.37
N PRO A 133 3.54 15.12 8.34
CA PRO A 133 3.29 16.06 7.26
C PRO A 133 3.60 15.50 5.87
N MET A 134 4.73 14.81 5.72
CA MET A 134 5.11 14.20 4.45
C MET A 134 4.25 12.98 4.11
N ALA A 135 3.90 12.16 5.09
CA ALA A 135 2.97 11.04 4.89
C ALA A 135 1.61 11.51 4.38
N LYS A 136 1.05 12.58 4.97
CA LYS A 136 -0.20 13.23 4.53
C LYS A 136 -0.08 13.73 3.09
N TYR A 137 1.00 14.42 2.75
CA TYR A 137 1.25 14.93 1.40
C TYR A 137 1.33 13.80 0.36
N VAL A 138 2.11 12.77 0.63
CA VAL A 138 2.28 11.63 -0.29
C VAL A 138 0.98 10.85 -0.44
N ALA A 139 0.25 10.64 0.66
CA ALA A 139 -1.06 9.98 0.66
C ALA A 139 -2.07 10.78 -0.17
N LYS A 140 -2.14 12.10 0.00
CA LYS A 140 -3.02 12.98 -0.77
C LYS A 140 -2.69 12.94 -2.25
N ARG A 141 -1.41 13.01 -2.61
CA ARG A 141 -0.95 12.93 -3.99
C ARG A 141 -1.39 11.61 -4.63
N TYR A 142 -1.14 10.49 -3.98
CA TYR A 142 -1.53 9.18 -4.51
C TYR A 142 -3.05 9.05 -4.65
N LEU A 143 -3.82 9.54 -3.68
CA LEU A 143 -5.28 9.56 -3.74
C LEU A 143 -5.75 10.32 -4.98
N THR A 144 -5.31 11.57 -5.16
CA THR A 144 -5.80 12.46 -6.21
C THR A 144 -5.26 12.13 -7.60
N GLU A 145 -3.99 11.73 -7.72
CA GLU A 145 -3.34 11.52 -9.02
C GLU A 145 -3.49 10.09 -9.55
N ALA A 146 -3.66 9.11 -8.67
CA ALA A 146 -3.76 7.71 -9.06
C ALA A 146 -5.13 7.11 -8.77
N LEU A 147 -5.58 7.10 -7.50
CA LEU A 147 -6.79 6.37 -7.11
C LEU A 147 -8.08 7.02 -7.62
N GLU A 148 -8.16 8.36 -7.68
CA GLU A 148 -9.32 9.07 -8.25
C GLU A 148 -9.31 9.03 -9.78
N ASN A 149 -8.16 8.76 -10.39
CA ASN A 149 -7.95 8.67 -11.84
C ASN A 149 -7.58 7.24 -12.28
N ILE A 150 -8.24 6.24 -11.74
CA ILE A 150 -8.01 4.84 -12.08
C ILE A 150 -8.34 4.57 -13.55
N THR A 151 -7.38 3.98 -14.25
CA THR A 151 -7.52 3.47 -15.62
C THR A 151 -7.20 1.98 -15.63
N ARG A 152 -7.48 1.29 -16.75
CA ARG A 152 -7.15 -0.12 -16.91
C ARG A 152 -5.65 -0.40 -16.72
N GLU A 153 -4.80 0.52 -17.17
CA GLU A 153 -3.33 0.42 -17.08
C GLU A 153 -2.81 0.56 -15.65
N ARG A 154 -3.60 1.20 -14.75
CA ARG A 154 -3.31 1.34 -13.32
C ARG A 154 -3.87 0.19 -12.46
N LEU A 155 -4.53 -0.78 -13.09
CA LEU A 155 -5.09 -1.96 -12.44
C LEU A 155 -4.47 -3.28 -12.93
N ASN A 156 -3.74 -3.25 -14.03
CA ASN A 156 -3.18 -4.46 -14.63
C ASN A 156 -1.73 -4.22 -15.04
N TYR A 157 -0.86 -5.15 -14.71
CA TYR A 157 0.52 -5.14 -15.22
C TYR A 157 0.51 -5.24 -16.75
N GLN A 158 1.48 -4.55 -17.38
CA GLN A 158 1.66 -4.50 -18.82
C GLN A 158 2.85 -5.37 -19.25
#